data_fbe67f7218688262479574ddac15b700
#
_entry.id   fbe67f7218688262479574ddac15b700
#
_cell.length_a   1.000
_cell.length_b   1.000
_cell.length_c   1.000
_cell.angle_alpha   90.00
_cell.angle_beta   90.00
_cell.angle_gamma   90.00
#
_symmetry.space_group_name_H-M   'P 1'
#
loop_
_entity.id
_entity.type
_entity.pdbx_description
1 polymer ?
#
loop_
_entity_poly.entity_id
_entity_poly.type
_entity_poly.pdbx_seq_one_letter_code
_entity_poly.pdbx_strand_id
1 'polypeptide(L)'
;MQRDAMLIQLGYAPNEALINQLEAIEKNTLGYEKIQKHIMDLHDHLKVNNAYVALSNSNNYFKIKIESPTPELALEAHEKVKHFSEKFKVSLKKLQNKETYYIEGFSH
;
A
#
# COMPACT_ATOMS: atom_id res chain seq x y z
N MET A 1 -10.23 5.87 10.50
CA MET A 1 -9.06 6.76 10.49
C MET A 1 -9.30 7.93 9.57
N GLN A 2 -8.93 9.14 9.98
CA GLN A 2 -9.13 10.32 9.15
C GLN A 2 -8.12 10.35 8.01
N ARG A 3 -8.55 10.90 6.87
CA ARG A 3 -7.70 10.94 5.66
C ARG A 3 -6.43 11.75 5.85
N ASP A 4 -6.50 12.87 6.57
CA ASP A 4 -5.31 13.66 6.86
C ASP A 4 -4.26 12.84 7.60
N ALA A 5 -4.68 12.12 8.63
CA ALA A 5 -3.79 11.29 9.43
C ALA A 5 -3.17 10.18 8.59
N MET A 6 -3.95 9.56 7.70
CA MET A 6 -3.43 8.53 6.80
C MET A 6 -2.37 9.09 5.87
N LEU A 7 -2.65 10.24 5.26
CA LEU A 7 -1.69 10.86 4.34
C LEU A 7 -0.38 11.18 5.04
N ILE A 8 -0.46 11.73 6.27
CA ILE A 8 0.73 12.03 7.05
C ILE A 8 1.52 10.76 7.35
N GLN A 9 0.84 9.70 7.75
CA GLN A 9 1.50 8.42 8.04
C GLN A 9 2.21 7.86 6.80
N LEU A 10 1.62 8.05 5.62
CA LEU A 10 2.21 7.62 4.35
C LEU A 10 3.32 8.56 3.85
N GLY A 11 3.55 9.68 4.53
CA GLY A 11 4.64 10.58 4.18
C GLY A 11 4.24 11.77 3.34
N TYR A 12 2.95 12.04 3.20
CA TYR A 12 2.46 13.17 2.42
C TYR A 12 2.11 14.38 3.31
N ALA A 13 2.19 15.57 2.73
CA ALA A 13 1.61 16.76 3.33
C ALA A 13 0.16 16.86 2.81
N PRO A 14 -0.85 16.74 3.68
CA PRO A 14 -2.24 16.74 3.21
C PRO A 14 -2.64 18.02 2.49
N ASN A 15 -3.37 17.84 1.40
CA ASN A 15 -4.00 18.95 0.67
C ASN A 15 -5.26 18.42 0.00
N GLU A 16 -6.06 19.32 -0.56
CA GLU A 16 -7.33 18.94 -1.15
C GLU A 16 -7.18 17.93 -2.28
N ALA A 17 -6.18 18.10 -3.14
CA ALA A 17 -5.95 17.18 -4.25
C ALA A 17 -5.62 15.77 -3.77
N LEU A 18 -4.77 15.66 -2.75
CA LEU A 18 -4.41 14.36 -2.17
C LEU A 18 -5.59 13.72 -1.44
N ILE A 19 -6.38 14.51 -0.72
CA ILE A 19 -7.57 14.00 -0.05
C ILE A 19 -8.56 13.44 -1.06
N ASN A 20 -8.78 14.15 -2.17
CA ASN A 20 -9.67 13.69 -3.24
C ASN A 20 -9.15 12.42 -3.90
N GLN A 21 -7.83 12.35 -4.12
CA GLN A 21 -7.19 11.15 -4.68
C GLN A 21 -7.36 9.96 -3.74
N LEU A 22 -7.12 10.15 -2.45
CA LEU A 22 -7.28 9.09 -1.46
C LEU A 22 -8.73 8.60 -1.43
N GLU A 23 -9.70 9.52 -1.46
CA GLU A 23 -11.11 9.16 -1.48
C GLU A 23 -11.45 8.31 -2.69
N ALA A 24 -10.94 8.66 -3.87
CA ALA A 24 -11.15 7.87 -5.08
C ALA A 24 -10.55 6.47 -4.95
N ILE A 25 -9.37 6.36 -4.34
CA ILE A 25 -8.72 5.06 -4.10
C ILE A 25 -9.56 4.22 -3.15
N GLU A 26 -10.07 4.81 -2.06
CA GLU A 26 -10.91 4.10 -1.10
C GLU A 26 -12.15 3.51 -1.78
N LYS A 27 -12.78 4.30 -2.64
CA LYS A 27 -13.99 3.85 -3.36
C LYS A 27 -13.69 2.73 -4.35
N ASN A 28 -12.49 2.72 -4.90
CA ASN A 28 -12.07 1.74 -5.89
C ASN A 28 -11.47 0.47 -5.26
N THR A 29 -11.22 0.47 -3.96
CA THR A 29 -10.62 -0.67 -3.25
C THR A 29 -11.71 -1.49 -2.61
N LEU A 30 -11.94 -2.70 -3.13
CA LEU A 30 -12.99 -3.57 -2.63
C LEU A 30 -12.77 -3.91 -1.16
N GLY A 31 -13.79 -3.72 -0.33
CA GLY A 31 -13.71 -4.04 1.10
C GLY A 31 -12.70 -3.21 1.86
N TYR A 32 -12.48 -1.98 1.43
CA TYR A 32 -11.47 -1.09 1.98
C TYR A 32 -11.53 -1.00 3.52
N GLU A 33 -12.73 -0.87 4.09
CA GLU A 33 -12.91 -0.72 5.53
C GLU A 33 -12.41 -1.94 6.31
N LYS A 34 -12.31 -3.09 5.67
CA LYS A 34 -11.82 -4.32 6.30
C LYS A 34 -10.30 -4.40 6.32
N ILE A 35 -9.64 -3.71 5.39
CA ILE A 35 -8.20 -3.85 5.20
C ILE A 35 -7.42 -2.56 5.45
N GLN A 36 -8.11 -1.44 5.69
CA GLN A 36 -7.46 -0.14 5.89
C GLN A 36 -6.36 -0.19 6.95
N LYS A 37 -6.67 -0.68 8.13
CA LYS A 37 -5.71 -0.74 9.22
C LYS A 37 -4.52 -1.63 8.85
N HIS A 38 -4.78 -2.74 8.18
CA HIS A 38 -3.72 -3.69 7.80
C HIS A 38 -2.80 -3.10 6.75
N ILE A 39 -3.33 -2.28 5.83
CA ILE A 39 -2.51 -1.56 4.85
C ILE A 39 -1.57 -0.59 5.57
N MET A 40 -2.08 0.16 6.54
CA MET A 40 -1.29 1.13 7.27
C MET A 40 -0.23 0.45 8.13
N ASP A 41 -0.56 -0.67 8.77
CA ASP A 41 0.39 -1.46 9.54
C ASP A 41 1.50 -2.01 8.64
N LEU A 42 1.13 -2.49 7.45
CA LEU A 42 2.12 -2.98 6.48
C LEU A 42 3.10 -1.88 6.11
N HIS A 43 2.58 -0.67 5.84
CA HIS A 43 3.43 0.47 5.51
C HIS A 43 4.50 0.68 6.59
N ASP A 44 4.11 0.66 7.86
CA ASP A 44 5.04 0.85 8.96
C ASP A 44 6.06 -0.29 9.04
N HIS A 45 5.63 -1.54 8.84
CA HIS A 45 6.52 -2.69 8.92
C HIS A 45 7.52 -2.75 7.76
N LEU A 46 7.21 -2.15 6.62
CA LEU A 46 8.09 -2.15 5.46
C LEU A 46 9.20 -1.10 5.52
N LYS A 47 9.12 -0.15 6.46
CA LYS A 47 10.10 0.94 6.54
C LYS A 47 11.53 0.44 6.71
N VAL A 48 11.72 -0.60 7.51
CA VAL A 48 13.06 -1.17 7.75
C VAL A 48 13.65 -1.80 6.48
N ASN A 49 12.82 -2.06 5.47
CA ASN A 49 13.24 -2.64 4.20
C ASN A 49 13.35 -1.59 3.09
N ASN A 50 13.22 -0.30 3.41
CA ASN A 50 13.13 0.78 2.42
C ASN A 50 12.01 0.51 1.41
N ALA A 51 10.87 0.06 1.94
CA ALA A 51 9.66 -0.16 1.16
C ALA A 51 8.51 0.59 1.82
N TYR A 52 7.46 0.87 1.06
CA TYR A 52 6.37 1.70 1.57
C TYR A 52 5.11 1.55 0.74
N VAL A 53 4.00 2.00 1.31
CA VAL A 53 2.72 2.12 0.63
C VAL A 53 2.56 3.58 0.17
N ALA A 54 2.07 3.78 -1.04
CA ALA A 54 1.86 5.10 -1.59
C ALA A 54 0.57 5.12 -2.42
N LEU A 55 0.15 6.32 -2.81
CA LEU A 55 -0.97 6.49 -3.72
C LEU A 55 -0.46 6.38 -5.16
N SER A 56 -1.16 5.63 -6.00
CA SER A 56 -0.80 5.57 -7.41
C SER A 56 -1.33 6.80 -8.14
N ASN A 57 -0.52 7.36 -9.03
CA ASN A 57 -0.92 8.53 -9.81
C ASN A 57 -1.67 8.16 -11.10
N SER A 58 -1.47 6.93 -11.57
CA SER A 58 -2.05 6.50 -12.85
C SER A 58 -3.33 5.70 -12.70
N ASN A 59 -3.57 5.13 -11.51
CA ASN A 59 -4.74 4.30 -11.23
C ASN A 59 -5.25 4.63 -9.84
N ASN A 60 -6.52 4.35 -9.59
CA ASN A 60 -7.12 4.60 -8.26
C ASN A 60 -6.85 3.43 -7.33
N TYR A 61 -5.58 3.16 -7.04
CA TYR A 61 -5.13 2.11 -6.13
C TYR A 61 -4.07 2.63 -5.19
N PHE A 62 -3.97 2.01 -4.02
CA PHE A 62 -2.72 2.05 -3.26
C PHE A 62 -1.70 1.18 -3.97
N LYS A 63 -0.44 1.58 -3.91
CA LYS A 63 0.65 0.76 -4.42
C LYS A 63 1.65 0.49 -3.30
N ILE A 64 2.30 -0.66 -3.38
CA ILE A 64 3.40 -1.03 -2.49
C ILE A 64 4.66 -0.95 -3.34
N LYS A 65 5.60 -0.05 -2.98
CA LYS A 65 6.88 0.08 -3.69
C LYS A 65 7.99 -0.46 -2.82
N ILE A 66 8.82 -1.31 -3.42
CA ILE A 66 9.99 -1.87 -2.75
C ILE A 66 11.22 -1.25 -3.39
N GLU A 67 11.92 -0.42 -2.60
CA GLU A 67 13.13 0.27 -3.04
C GLU A 67 14.32 -0.13 -2.18
N SER A 68 14.34 -1.40 -1.79
CA SER A 68 15.37 -1.93 -0.89
C SER A 68 16.74 -1.88 -1.55
N PRO A 69 17.78 -1.45 -0.81
CA PRO A 69 19.11 -1.29 -1.38
C PRO A 69 19.87 -2.59 -1.58
N THR A 70 19.44 -3.69 -0.96
CA THR A 70 20.10 -4.99 -1.08
C THR A 70 19.09 -6.07 -1.46
N PRO A 71 19.57 -7.16 -2.12
CA PRO A 71 18.69 -8.29 -2.45
C PRO A 71 18.04 -8.92 -1.21
N GLU A 72 18.76 -8.99 -0.10
CA GLU A 72 18.25 -9.58 1.14
C GLU A 72 17.08 -8.78 1.70
N LEU A 73 17.23 -7.45 1.76
CA LEU A 73 16.16 -6.57 2.22
C LEU A 73 14.95 -6.60 1.30
N ALA A 74 15.21 -6.69 -0.02
CA ALA A 74 14.12 -6.79 -0.99
C ALA A 74 13.36 -8.10 -0.84
N LEU A 75 14.06 -9.22 -0.67
CA LEU A 75 13.43 -10.51 -0.47
C LEU A 75 12.57 -10.49 0.78
N GLU A 76 13.08 -9.95 1.87
CA GLU A 76 12.31 -9.83 3.12
C GLU A 76 11.06 -8.98 2.92
N ALA A 77 11.18 -7.87 2.17
CA ALA A 77 10.02 -7.03 1.87
C ALA A 77 8.96 -7.79 1.07
N HIS A 78 9.38 -8.54 0.04
CA HIS A 78 8.45 -9.36 -0.75
C HIS A 78 7.76 -10.41 0.11
N GLU A 79 8.48 -11.02 1.05
CA GLU A 79 7.88 -12.01 1.96
C GLU A 79 6.86 -11.36 2.89
N LYS A 80 7.13 -10.16 3.38
CA LYS A 80 6.17 -9.41 4.21
C LYS A 80 4.90 -9.09 3.42
N VAL A 81 5.06 -8.69 2.16
CA VAL A 81 3.92 -8.39 1.30
C VAL A 81 3.09 -9.65 1.04
N LYS A 82 3.75 -10.76 0.76
CA LYS A 82 3.06 -12.04 0.55
C LYS A 82 2.30 -12.47 1.80
N HIS A 83 2.93 -12.38 2.97
CA HIS A 83 2.30 -12.72 4.23
C HIS A 83 1.06 -11.84 4.50
N PHE A 84 1.18 -10.54 4.25
CA PHE A 84 0.07 -9.60 4.37
C PHE A 84 -1.09 -10.01 3.48
N SER A 85 -0.80 -10.30 2.21
CA SER A 85 -1.83 -10.71 1.24
C SER A 85 -2.56 -11.96 1.69
N GLU A 86 -1.81 -12.97 2.12
CA GLU A 86 -2.38 -14.25 2.54
C GLU A 86 -3.15 -14.14 3.85
N LYS A 87 -2.59 -13.44 4.82
CA LYS A 87 -3.20 -13.33 6.15
C LYS A 87 -4.50 -12.55 6.14
N PHE A 88 -4.53 -11.45 5.40
CA PHE A 88 -5.68 -10.55 5.41
C PHE A 88 -6.55 -10.67 4.16
N LYS A 89 -6.25 -11.64 3.31
CA LYS A 89 -7.03 -11.92 2.08
C LYS A 89 -7.14 -10.69 1.19
N VAL A 90 -5.99 -10.08 0.94
CA VAL A 90 -5.88 -8.91 0.08
C VAL A 90 -5.36 -9.34 -1.28
N SER A 91 -6.10 -8.99 -2.33
CA SER A 91 -5.70 -9.27 -3.69
C SER A 91 -4.70 -8.22 -4.15
N LEU A 92 -3.57 -8.67 -4.67
CA LEU A 92 -2.49 -7.82 -5.16
C LEU A 92 -2.23 -8.09 -6.63
N LYS A 93 -1.78 -7.06 -7.34
CA LYS A 93 -1.32 -7.20 -8.71
C LYS A 93 0.12 -6.71 -8.79
N LYS A 94 1.06 -7.63 -9.05
CA LYS A 94 2.45 -7.25 -9.22
C LYS A 94 2.65 -6.68 -10.62
N LEU A 95 3.31 -5.53 -10.69
CA LEU A 95 3.62 -4.90 -11.97
C LEU A 95 4.81 -5.60 -12.62
N GLN A 96 4.71 -5.81 -13.94
CA GLN A 96 5.75 -6.47 -14.71
C GLN A 96 7.01 -5.60 -14.73
N ASN A 97 8.16 -6.24 -14.47
CA ASN A 97 9.49 -5.59 -14.47
C ASN A 97 9.64 -4.46 -13.44
N LYS A 98 8.81 -4.48 -12.38
CA LYS A 98 8.90 -3.50 -11.31
C LYS A 98 8.74 -4.16 -9.95
N GLU A 99 9.40 -3.61 -8.96
CA GLU A 99 9.25 -4.04 -7.57
C GLU A 99 8.05 -3.29 -6.94
N THR A 100 6.90 -3.41 -7.59
CA THR A 100 5.70 -2.65 -7.22
C THR A 100 4.47 -3.53 -7.32
N TYR A 101 3.59 -3.40 -6.33
CA TYR A 101 2.29 -4.09 -6.31
C TYR A 101 1.18 -3.05 -6.23
N TYR A 102 0.05 -3.31 -6.91
CA TYR A 102 -1.19 -2.60 -6.64
C TYR A 102 -2.01 -3.39 -5.63
N ILE A 103 -2.66 -2.69 -4.71
CA ILE A 103 -3.60 -3.30 -3.76
C ILE A 103 -4.98 -3.19 -4.40
N GLU A 104 -5.51 -4.33 -4.87
CA GLU A 104 -6.80 -4.36 -5.55
C GLU A 104 -7.97 -4.35 -4.58
N GLY A 105 -7.82 -5.01 -3.43
CA GLY A 105 -8.85 -5.00 -2.42
C GLY A 105 -8.95 -6.31 -1.66
N PHE A 106 -9.95 -6.36 -0.78
CA PHE A 106 -10.24 -7.55 0.00
C PHE A 106 -10.84 -8.63 -0.90
N SER A 107 -10.30 -9.84 -0.81
CA SER A 107 -10.76 -10.99 -1.59
C SER A 107 -10.90 -12.18 -0.66
N HIS A 108 -12.04 -12.87 -0.73
CA HIS A 108 -12.24 -14.05 0.12
C HIS A 108 -12.68 -15.27 -0.67
#